data_8a474772299d7d75b8a1fcee8458cab6
#
_entry.id   8a474772299d7d75b8a1fcee8458cab6
#
_cell.length_a   1.000
_cell.length_b   1.000
_cell.length_c   1.000
_cell.angle_alpha   90.00
_cell.angle_beta   90.00
_cell.angle_gamma   90.00
#
_symmetry.space_group_name_H-M   'P 1'
#
loop_
_entity.id
_entity.type
_entity.pdbx_description
1 polymer ?
#
loop_
_entity_poly.entity_id
_entity_poly.type
_entity_poly.pdbx_seq_one_letter_code
_entity_poly.pdbx_strand_id
1 'polypeptide(L)'
;LNQKTHDFLATLAPLALSGIGEGVAAIVGSDLEAAVERLLPALPPAARLVIVDQTADGAQACRRFVQTDLRLGVINETPAQFIEDMVEQRFDALLVMPGCEGDEQALVSLLWQGGFMALHPDLKAPSVDPDELLSWDTGRGVALRMLPPKPRRRGGRRRNQPRQAAA
;
A
#
# COMPACT_ATOMS: atom_id res chain seq x y z
N LEU A 1 -9.54 -19.63 5.04
CA LEU A 1 -8.26 -19.13 4.47
C LEU A 1 -7.37 -20.31 4.09
N ASN A 2 -6.78 -20.26 2.90
CA ASN A 2 -5.76 -21.24 2.51
C ASN A 2 -4.41 -20.97 3.21
N GLN A 3 -3.47 -21.91 3.13
CA GLN A 3 -2.18 -21.81 3.81
C GLN A 3 -1.37 -20.57 3.37
N LYS A 4 -1.36 -20.25 2.07
CA LYS A 4 -0.65 -19.07 1.54
C LYS A 4 -1.19 -17.77 2.14
N THR A 5 -2.50 -17.63 2.19
CA THR A 5 -3.15 -16.47 2.80
C THR A 5 -2.85 -16.39 4.30
N HIS A 6 -2.87 -17.54 4.98
CA HIS A 6 -2.52 -17.62 6.39
C HIS A 6 -1.08 -17.13 6.65
N ASP A 7 -0.12 -17.62 5.89
CA ASP A 7 1.29 -17.26 6.03
C ASP A 7 1.53 -15.78 5.69
N PHE A 8 0.87 -15.27 4.65
CA PHE A 8 0.91 -13.85 4.29
C PHE A 8 0.40 -12.95 5.42
N LEU A 9 -0.76 -13.27 5.98
CA LEU A 9 -1.37 -12.50 7.07
C LEU A 9 -0.61 -12.62 8.39
N ALA A 10 0.13 -13.71 8.60
CA ALA A 10 0.93 -13.90 9.80
C ALA A 10 2.30 -13.23 9.75
N THR A 11 2.79 -12.86 8.57
CA THR A 11 4.17 -12.38 8.37
C THR A 11 4.24 -11.03 7.67
N LEU A 12 3.91 -10.99 6.39
CA LEU A 12 4.14 -9.81 5.55
C LEU A 12 3.16 -8.68 5.81
N ALA A 13 1.88 -9.01 6.01
CA ALA A 13 0.86 -8.01 6.27
C ALA A 13 1.05 -7.26 7.61
N PRO A 14 1.36 -7.92 8.74
CA PRO A 14 1.71 -7.22 9.97
C PRO A 14 2.96 -6.35 9.84
N LEU A 15 3.95 -6.80 9.06
CA LEU A 15 5.15 -6.00 8.79
C LEU A 15 4.80 -4.69 8.08
N ALA A 16 3.91 -4.74 7.08
CA ALA A 16 3.43 -3.56 6.38
C ALA A 16 2.71 -2.56 7.31
N LEU A 17 1.93 -3.07 8.27
CA LEU A 17 1.18 -2.24 9.22
C LEU A 17 2.04 -1.69 10.36
N SER A 18 3.11 -2.37 10.75
CA SER A 18 3.89 -2.02 11.95
C SER A 18 4.53 -0.63 11.90
N GLY A 19 4.81 -0.11 10.71
CA GLY A 19 5.53 1.15 10.51
C GLY A 19 4.64 2.38 10.26
N ILE A 20 3.31 2.22 10.21
CA ILE A 20 2.45 3.33 9.77
C ILE A 20 2.10 4.34 10.87
N GLY A 21 2.30 4.02 12.15
CA GLY A 21 2.03 4.93 13.27
C GLY A 21 0.59 5.44 13.31
N GLU A 22 0.38 6.71 13.03
CA GLU A 22 -0.94 7.37 12.92
C GLU A 22 -1.45 7.39 11.48
N GLY A 23 -0.78 6.70 10.57
CA GLY A 23 -1.08 6.70 9.15
C GLY A 23 -2.34 5.94 8.77
N VAL A 24 -2.56 5.85 7.46
CA VAL A 24 -3.70 5.19 6.85
C VAL A 24 -3.22 4.02 5.99
N ALA A 25 -3.78 2.85 6.26
CA ALA A 25 -3.61 1.66 5.45
C ALA A 25 -4.89 1.33 4.68
N ALA A 26 -4.77 0.60 3.58
CA ALA A 26 -5.89 -0.05 2.93
C ALA A 26 -5.60 -1.54 2.73
N ILE A 27 -6.64 -2.36 2.85
CA ILE A 27 -6.65 -3.75 2.39
C ILE A 27 -7.65 -3.85 1.25
N VAL A 28 -7.21 -4.38 0.11
CA VAL A 28 -7.99 -4.43 -1.13
C VAL A 28 -8.07 -5.87 -1.62
N GLY A 29 -9.25 -6.34 -1.96
CA GLY A 29 -9.45 -7.71 -2.46
C GLY A 29 -10.90 -8.18 -2.47
N SER A 30 -11.08 -9.48 -2.28
CA SER A 30 -12.38 -10.15 -2.21
C SER A 30 -12.53 -10.96 -0.93
N ASP A 31 -13.72 -10.96 -0.35
CA ASP A 31 -14.08 -11.79 0.82
C ASP A 31 -13.10 -11.59 2.00
N LEU A 32 -12.87 -10.33 2.35
CA LEU A 32 -11.80 -9.91 3.25
C LEU A 32 -12.10 -10.13 4.75
N GLU A 33 -13.30 -10.53 5.13
CA GLU A 33 -13.73 -10.64 6.54
C GLU A 33 -12.71 -11.37 7.42
N ALA A 34 -12.34 -12.60 7.04
CA ALA A 34 -11.41 -13.41 7.81
C ALA A 34 -9.99 -12.84 7.83
N ALA A 35 -9.57 -12.14 6.76
CA ALA A 35 -8.29 -11.47 6.69
C ALA A 35 -8.25 -10.27 7.64
N VAL A 36 -9.30 -9.45 7.62
CA VAL A 36 -9.44 -8.27 8.50
C VAL A 36 -9.42 -8.70 9.96
N GLU A 37 -10.18 -9.71 10.33
CA GLU A 37 -10.21 -10.23 11.71
C GLU A 37 -8.80 -10.59 12.23
N ARG A 38 -7.98 -11.18 11.38
CA ARG A 38 -6.58 -11.52 11.75
C ARG A 38 -5.66 -10.32 11.82
N LEU A 39 -5.92 -9.28 11.04
CA LEU A 39 -5.06 -8.09 10.96
C LEU A 39 -5.32 -7.08 12.07
N LEU A 40 -6.53 -7.05 12.62
CA LEU A 40 -6.91 -6.05 13.62
C LEU A 40 -5.94 -5.97 14.81
N PRO A 41 -5.42 -7.08 15.36
CA PRO A 41 -4.45 -7.02 16.47
C PRO A 41 -3.11 -6.36 16.08
N ALA A 42 -2.76 -6.38 14.79
CA ALA A 42 -1.52 -5.77 14.29
C ALA A 42 -1.67 -4.30 13.88
N LEU A 43 -2.90 -3.79 13.82
CA LEU A 43 -3.17 -2.40 13.46
C LEU A 43 -2.76 -1.48 14.61
N PRO A 44 -1.85 -0.51 14.40
CA PRO A 44 -1.46 0.44 15.46
C PRO A 44 -2.66 1.20 16.02
N PRO A 45 -2.65 1.57 17.31
CA PRO A 45 -3.82 2.17 17.98
C PRO A 45 -4.34 3.45 17.33
N ALA A 46 -3.45 4.27 16.77
CA ALA A 46 -3.79 5.54 16.14
C ALA A 46 -3.92 5.45 14.60
N ALA A 47 -3.66 4.28 14.02
CA ALA A 47 -3.78 4.06 12.58
C ALA A 47 -5.23 3.88 12.15
N ARG A 48 -5.49 4.12 10.87
CA ARG A 48 -6.78 3.85 10.22
C ARG A 48 -6.60 2.78 9.15
N LEU A 49 -7.62 1.96 8.97
CA LEU A 49 -7.67 0.93 7.93
C LEU A 49 -8.93 1.08 7.08
N VAL A 50 -8.73 1.24 5.78
CA VAL A 50 -9.80 1.21 4.78
C VAL A 50 -9.88 -0.21 4.21
N ILE A 51 -11.03 -0.84 4.33
CA ILE A 51 -11.31 -2.18 3.80
C ILE A 51 -12.06 -1.99 2.48
N VAL A 52 -11.45 -2.43 1.38
CA VAL A 52 -12.02 -2.33 0.04
C VAL A 52 -12.31 -3.74 -0.45
N ASP A 53 -13.57 -4.15 -0.31
CA ASP A 53 -14.02 -5.47 -0.74
C ASP A 53 -14.89 -5.34 -1.99
N GLN A 54 -14.48 -5.98 -3.07
CA GLN A 54 -15.22 -5.93 -4.34
C GLN A 54 -16.51 -6.73 -4.31
N THR A 55 -16.65 -7.67 -3.37
CA THR A 55 -17.89 -8.45 -3.20
C THR A 55 -18.84 -7.76 -2.23
N ALA A 56 -20.11 -7.71 -2.57
CA ALA A 56 -21.12 -7.09 -1.70
C ALA A 56 -21.26 -7.83 -0.36
N ASP A 57 -21.19 -9.16 -0.40
CA ASP A 57 -21.29 -10.00 0.79
C ASP A 57 -20.05 -9.84 1.70
N GLY A 58 -18.85 -9.78 1.12
CA GLY A 58 -17.61 -9.53 1.86
C GLY A 58 -17.61 -8.15 2.52
N ALA A 59 -17.98 -7.11 1.79
CA ALA A 59 -18.12 -5.77 2.35
C ALA A 59 -19.16 -5.71 3.47
N GLN A 60 -20.30 -6.36 3.28
CA GLN A 60 -21.34 -6.45 4.31
C GLN A 60 -20.84 -7.16 5.57
N ALA A 61 -20.12 -8.27 5.41
CA ALA A 61 -19.52 -9.01 6.53
C ALA A 61 -18.48 -8.16 7.30
N CYS A 62 -17.67 -7.37 6.58
CA CYS A 62 -16.68 -6.50 7.22
C CYS A 62 -17.31 -5.33 8.00
N ARG A 63 -18.54 -4.91 7.71
CA ARG A 63 -19.19 -3.80 8.43
C ARG A 63 -19.38 -4.05 9.91
N ARG A 64 -19.44 -5.31 10.35
CA ARG A 64 -19.50 -5.65 11.79
C ARG A 64 -18.30 -5.12 12.58
N PHE A 65 -17.11 -5.05 11.95
CA PHE A 65 -15.90 -4.54 12.61
C PHE A 65 -15.95 -3.03 12.80
N VAL A 66 -16.53 -2.30 11.83
CA VAL A 66 -16.67 -0.84 11.91
C VAL A 66 -17.55 -0.41 13.08
N GLN A 67 -18.52 -1.23 13.48
CA GLN A 67 -19.40 -0.95 14.60
C GLN A 67 -18.66 -0.98 15.96
N THR A 68 -17.54 -1.70 16.03
CA THR A 68 -16.78 -1.90 17.27
C THR A 68 -15.42 -1.20 17.25
N ASP A 69 -14.94 -0.80 16.08
CA ASP A 69 -13.63 -0.15 15.93
C ASP A 69 -13.73 1.05 14.99
N LEU A 70 -13.66 2.26 15.54
CA LEU A 70 -13.78 3.53 14.81
C LEU A 70 -12.58 3.83 13.87
N ARG A 71 -11.52 3.04 13.93
CA ARG A 71 -10.37 3.17 13.03
C ARG A 71 -10.66 2.60 11.64
N LEU A 72 -11.74 1.86 11.48
CA LEU A 72 -12.07 1.11 10.28
C LEU A 72 -13.10 1.84 9.40
N GLY A 73 -12.91 1.73 8.09
CA GLY A 73 -13.91 2.07 7.09
C GLY A 73 -14.06 0.93 6.09
N VAL A 74 -15.25 0.74 5.54
CA VAL A 74 -15.55 -0.29 4.54
C VAL A 74 -16.10 0.35 3.28
N ILE A 75 -15.53 -0.02 2.14
CA ILE A 75 -15.94 0.40 0.80
C ILE A 75 -16.24 -0.88 -0.01
N ASN A 76 -17.38 -0.88 -0.71
CA ASN A 76 -17.71 -1.96 -1.66
C ASN A 76 -17.47 -1.44 -3.08
N GLU A 77 -16.27 -1.64 -3.57
CA GLU A 77 -15.82 -1.23 -4.90
C GLU A 77 -14.86 -2.26 -5.48
N THR A 78 -14.77 -2.29 -6.81
CA THR A 78 -13.68 -3.00 -7.47
C THR A 78 -12.36 -2.27 -7.25
N PRO A 79 -11.20 -2.95 -7.34
CA PRO A 79 -9.90 -2.28 -7.24
C PRO A 79 -9.76 -1.11 -8.22
N ALA A 80 -10.24 -1.27 -9.46
CA ALA A 80 -10.19 -0.21 -10.48
C ALA A 80 -11.00 1.03 -10.08
N GLN A 81 -12.22 0.86 -9.57
CA GLN A 81 -13.04 1.97 -9.06
C GLN A 81 -12.38 2.67 -7.88
N PHE A 82 -11.85 1.90 -6.94
CA PHE A 82 -11.14 2.44 -5.80
C PHE A 82 -9.93 3.29 -6.21
N ILE A 83 -9.16 2.85 -7.19
CA ILE A 83 -8.03 3.62 -7.73
C ILE A 83 -8.50 4.94 -8.34
N GLU A 84 -9.58 4.92 -9.12
CA GLU A 84 -10.15 6.12 -9.74
C GLU A 84 -10.66 7.12 -8.69
N ASP A 85 -11.34 6.64 -7.66
CA ASP A 85 -11.93 7.49 -6.61
C ASP A 85 -10.86 8.06 -5.66
N MET A 86 -9.71 7.38 -5.53
CA MET A 86 -8.62 7.75 -4.61
C MET A 86 -7.47 8.51 -5.30
N VAL A 87 -7.70 9.14 -6.46
CA VAL A 87 -6.66 9.84 -7.25
C VAL A 87 -5.83 10.83 -6.41
N GLU A 88 -6.44 11.52 -5.47
CA GLU A 88 -5.76 12.50 -4.61
C GLU A 88 -5.39 11.95 -3.22
N GLN A 89 -5.80 10.74 -2.92
CA GLN A 89 -5.50 10.06 -1.67
C GLN A 89 -4.24 9.21 -1.81
N ARG A 90 -3.50 9.09 -0.71
CA ARG A 90 -2.33 8.20 -0.63
C ARG A 90 -2.37 7.44 0.68
N PHE A 91 -1.80 6.25 0.66
CA PHE A 91 -1.77 5.35 1.79
C PHE A 91 -0.33 5.09 2.25
N ASP A 92 -0.16 4.94 3.55
CA ASP A 92 1.12 4.57 4.15
C ASP A 92 1.41 3.07 4.00
N ALA A 93 0.34 2.26 3.93
CA ALA A 93 0.44 0.84 3.62
C ALA A 93 -0.73 0.38 2.75
N LEU A 94 -0.44 -0.54 1.83
CA LEU A 94 -1.43 -1.26 1.03
C LEU A 94 -1.22 -2.77 1.20
N LEU A 95 -2.28 -3.47 1.57
CA LEU A 95 -2.34 -4.91 1.60
C LEU A 95 -3.20 -5.39 0.44
N VAL A 96 -2.59 -6.07 -0.54
CA VAL A 96 -3.25 -6.47 -1.77
C VAL A 96 -3.52 -7.96 -1.73
N MET A 97 -4.79 -8.31 -1.71
CA MET A 97 -5.31 -9.66 -1.56
C MET A 97 -5.84 -10.20 -2.90
N PRO A 98 -6.10 -11.51 -3.02
CA PRO A 98 -6.78 -12.07 -4.18
C PRO A 98 -8.07 -11.31 -4.52
N GLY A 99 -8.36 -11.15 -5.80
CA GLY A 99 -9.42 -10.29 -6.33
C GLY A 99 -8.90 -8.99 -6.96
N CYS A 100 -7.58 -8.76 -6.93
CA CYS A 100 -6.91 -7.59 -7.53
C CYS A 100 -6.09 -7.95 -8.76
N GLU A 101 -6.31 -9.12 -9.35
CA GLU A 101 -5.57 -9.60 -10.51
C GLU A 101 -5.72 -8.62 -11.70
N GLY A 102 -4.59 -8.10 -12.16
CA GLY A 102 -4.51 -7.10 -13.23
C GLY A 102 -4.47 -5.64 -12.78
N ASP A 103 -4.79 -5.35 -11.51
CA ASP A 103 -4.76 -3.99 -10.95
C ASP A 103 -3.52 -3.71 -10.08
N GLU A 104 -2.64 -4.70 -9.90
CA GLU A 104 -1.49 -4.62 -8.99
C GLU A 104 -0.56 -3.43 -9.32
N GLN A 105 -0.32 -3.22 -10.62
CA GLN A 105 0.52 -2.10 -11.09
C GLN A 105 -0.10 -0.74 -10.78
N ALA A 106 -1.41 -0.61 -10.97
CA ALA A 106 -2.12 0.65 -10.76
C ALA A 106 -2.24 0.98 -9.26
N LEU A 107 -2.37 -0.03 -8.39
CA LEU A 107 -2.43 0.16 -6.95
C LEU A 107 -1.15 0.79 -6.36
N VAL A 108 0.00 0.60 -6.99
CA VAL A 108 1.27 1.25 -6.57
C VAL A 108 1.13 2.76 -6.52
N SER A 109 0.34 3.37 -7.42
CA SER A 109 0.14 4.83 -7.48
C SER A 109 -0.52 5.41 -6.22
N LEU A 110 -1.16 4.57 -5.41
CA LEU A 110 -1.83 4.98 -4.18
C LEU A 110 -0.88 5.05 -2.96
N LEU A 111 0.38 4.65 -3.10
CA LEU A 111 1.35 4.71 -2.01
C LEU A 111 1.93 6.11 -1.80
N TRP A 112 2.04 6.53 -0.54
CA TRP A 112 2.91 7.62 -0.15
C TRP A 112 4.39 7.29 -0.37
N GLN A 113 5.21 8.33 -0.47
CA GLN A 113 6.67 8.19 -0.36
C GLN A 113 7.04 7.56 0.97
N GLY A 114 7.85 6.49 0.94
CA GLY A 114 8.13 5.66 2.11
C GLY A 114 7.03 4.66 2.46
N GLY A 115 5.91 4.66 1.73
CA GLY A 115 4.82 3.71 1.89
C GLY A 115 5.23 2.28 1.55
N PHE A 116 4.50 1.34 2.11
CA PHE A 116 4.77 -0.09 1.99
C PHE A 116 3.58 -0.81 1.37
N MET A 117 3.84 -1.64 0.36
CA MET A 117 2.83 -2.54 -0.21
C MET A 117 3.23 -3.97 0.06
N ALA A 118 2.28 -4.76 0.52
CA ALA A 118 2.38 -6.20 0.63
C ALA A 118 1.38 -6.87 -0.32
N LEU A 119 1.88 -7.69 -1.25
CA LEU A 119 1.06 -8.44 -2.19
C LEU A 119 0.98 -9.91 -1.78
N HIS A 120 -0.24 -10.44 -1.83
CA HIS A 120 -0.48 -11.87 -1.69
C HIS A 120 0.31 -12.68 -2.73
N PRO A 121 0.85 -13.86 -2.38
CA PRO A 121 1.74 -14.64 -3.27
C PRO A 121 1.07 -15.13 -4.58
N ASP A 122 -0.24 -15.16 -4.65
CA ASP A 122 -0.97 -15.54 -5.88
C ASP A 122 -1.12 -14.36 -6.87
N LEU A 123 -0.74 -13.15 -6.49
CA LEU A 123 -0.79 -11.97 -7.35
C LEU A 123 0.55 -11.76 -8.08
N LYS A 124 0.45 -11.09 -9.22
CA LYS A 124 1.63 -10.75 -10.03
C LYS A 124 2.35 -9.53 -9.43
N ALA A 125 3.64 -9.65 -9.21
CA ALA A 125 4.45 -8.52 -8.79
C ALA A 125 4.41 -7.40 -9.86
N PRO A 126 4.18 -6.13 -9.46
CA PRO A 126 4.27 -5.00 -10.37
C PRO A 126 5.67 -4.85 -10.96
N SER A 127 5.76 -4.35 -12.18
CA SER A 127 7.01 -3.86 -12.73
C SER A 127 7.38 -2.56 -12.03
N VAL A 128 8.56 -2.52 -11.44
CA VAL A 128 9.01 -1.37 -10.64
C VAL A 128 10.30 -0.78 -11.20
N ASP A 129 10.37 0.56 -11.22
CA ASP A 129 11.62 1.25 -11.43
C ASP A 129 12.44 1.13 -10.12
N PRO A 130 13.64 0.54 -10.14
CA PRO A 130 14.47 0.39 -8.95
C PRO A 130 14.91 1.73 -8.34
N ASP A 131 14.79 2.83 -9.07
CA ASP A 131 15.02 4.18 -8.56
C ASP A 131 13.84 4.76 -7.79
N GLU A 132 12.64 4.20 -7.96
CA GLU A 132 11.40 4.67 -7.33
C GLU A 132 10.87 3.69 -6.27
N LEU A 133 11.08 2.39 -6.49
CA LEU A 133 10.55 1.33 -5.65
C LEU A 133 11.60 0.26 -5.39
N LEU A 134 11.69 -0.15 -4.14
CA LEU A 134 12.33 -1.41 -3.77
C LEU A 134 11.29 -2.52 -3.79
N SER A 135 11.65 -3.66 -4.38
CA SER A 135 10.81 -4.85 -4.44
C SER A 135 11.60 -6.08 -4.05
N TRP A 136 11.00 -6.95 -3.24
CA TRP A 136 11.60 -8.25 -2.90
C TRP A 136 10.51 -9.31 -2.69
N ASP A 137 10.78 -10.50 -3.20
CA ASP A 137 9.96 -11.68 -2.98
C ASP A 137 10.41 -12.36 -1.67
N THR A 138 9.47 -12.57 -0.77
CA THR A 138 9.71 -13.20 0.53
C THR A 138 9.37 -14.70 0.53
N GLY A 139 8.89 -15.26 -0.58
CA GLY A 139 8.30 -16.60 -0.65
C GLY A 139 6.92 -16.72 0.03
N ARG A 140 6.47 -15.66 0.69
CA ARG A 140 5.13 -15.55 1.34
C ARG A 140 4.32 -14.40 0.80
N GLY A 141 4.81 -13.80 -0.25
CA GLY A 141 4.28 -12.63 -0.94
C GLY A 141 5.39 -11.70 -1.37
N VAL A 142 5.03 -10.65 -2.08
CA VAL A 142 5.94 -9.62 -2.54
C VAL A 142 5.79 -8.38 -1.69
N ALA A 143 6.90 -7.86 -1.22
CA ALA A 143 6.97 -6.59 -0.52
C ALA A 143 7.52 -5.50 -1.45
N LEU A 144 6.93 -4.32 -1.39
CA LEU A 144 7.33 -3.14 -2.15
C LEU A 144 7.43 -1.95 -1.20
N ARG A 145 8.43 -1.11 -1.39
CA ARG A 145 8.57 0.14 -0.65
C ARG A 145 8.83 1.29 -1.60
N MET A 146 7.98 2.31 -1.53
CA MET A 146 8.16 3.55 -2.26
C MET A 146 9.38 4.30 -1.70
N LEU A 147 10.33 4.63 -2.54
CA LEU A 147 11.50 5.41 -2.16
C LEU A 147 11.17 6.90 -2.11
N PRO A 148 11.84 7.67 -1.23
CA PRO A 148 11.75 9.12 -1.28
C PRO A 148 12.34 9.64 -2.60
N PRO A 149 11.83 10.77 -3.14
CA PRO A 149 12.36 11.34 -4.36
C PRO A 149 13.83 11.67 -4.19
N LYS A 150 14.64 11.36 -5.22
CA LYS A 150 16.04 11.77 -5.22
C LYS A 150 16.13 13.29 -5.08
N PRO A 151 16.96 13.82 -4.18
CA PRO A 151 17.15 15.25 -4.07
C PRO A 151 17.59 15.78 -5.43
N ARG A 152 16.84 16.72 -5.98
CA ARG A 152 17.24 17.41 -7.21
C ARG A 152 18.64 17.99 -6.95
N ARG A 153 19.66 17.49 -7.65
CA ARG A 153 20.97 18.13 -7.68
C ARG A 153 20.71 19.59 -8.08
N ARG A 154 20.81 20.52 -7.16
CA ARG A 154 20.83 21.94 -7.48
C ARG A 154 21.94 22.10 -8.52
N GLY A 155 21.56 22.35 -9.77
CA GLY A 155 22.49 22.59 -10.82
C GLY A 155 23.48 23.66 -10.34
N GLY A 156 24.75 23.28 -10.25
CA GLY A 156 25.78 24.19 -9.82
C GLY A 156 25.68 25.44 -10.70
N ARG A 157 25.26 26.54 -10.11
CA ARG A 157 25.45 27.84 -10.73
C ARG A 157 26.94 27.90 -11.07
N ARG A 158 27.31 27.68 -12.34
CA ARG A 158 28.59 28.10 -12.85
C ARG A 158 28.67 29.60 -12.52
N ARG A 159 29.44 29.95 -11.52
CA ARG A 159 29.91 31.30 -11.32
C ARG A 159 30.63 31.68 -12.63
N ASN A 160 29.97 32.46 -13.48
CA ASN A 160 30.65 33.21 -14.48
C ASN A 160 31.60 34.14 -13.73
N GLN A 161 32.85 33.75 -13.62
CA GLN A 161 33.91 34.70 -13.30
C GLN A 161 33.98 35.67 -14.47
N PRO A 162 33.84 36.99 -14.23
CA PRO A 162 34.11 37.95 -15.27
C PRO A 162 35.57 37.79 -15.62
N ARG A 163 35.86 37.49 -16.91
CA ARG A 163 37.22 37.65 -17.47
C ARG A 163 37.61 39.11 -17.24
N GLN A 164 38.53 39.34 -16.34
CA GLN A 164 39.26 40.61 -16.32
C GLN A 164 39.97 40.74 -17.67
N ALA A 165 39.57 41.71 -18.44
CA ALA A 165 40.31 42.12 -19.62
C ALA A 165 41.61 42.72 -19.12
N ALA A 166 42.74 42.06 -19.44
CA ALA A 166 44.06 42.67 -19.28
C ALA A 166 44.22 43.80 -20.34
N ALA A 167 44.50 44.99 -19.86
CA ALA A 167 44.85 46.09 -20.70
C ALA A 167 46.27 45.93 -21.28
#